data_c4e67d109670a9a630441e3880015602
#
_entry.id   c4e67d109670a9a630441e3880015602
#
_cell.length_a   1.000
_cell.length_b   1.000
_cell.length_c   1.000
_cell.angle_alpha   90.00
_cell.angle_beta   90.00
_cell.angle_gamma   90.00
#
_symmetry.space_group_name_H-M   'P 1'
#
loop_
_entity.id
_entity.type
_entity.pdbx_description
1 polymer ?
#
loop_
_entity_poly.entity_id
_entity_poly.type
_entity_poly.pdbx_seq_one_letter_code
_entity_poly.pdbx_strand_id
1 'polypeptide(L)'
;MVKIKIENIKKTFNPRSRNKNQVLKGVSFDLPEKGLVAIFGKSGSGKTTLLNIIGGLERQDGGRIYIDGENVAGKVDKIRNAKIGFIFQNYYLERGCTISEIMRNAMHIAGFKDEGEIERRSEQVLTLVDMERFKNKQGDALSGGQKQRISLA
;
A
#
# COMPACT_ATOMS: atom_id res chain seq x y z
N MET A 1 11.26 -5.67 12.54
CA MET A 1 11.48 -4.55 11.61
C MET A 1 11.64 -5.13 10.24
N VAL A 2 11.16 -4.43 9.20
CA VAL A 2 11.17 -4.96 7.84
C VAL A 2 12.37 -4.39 7.08
N LYS A 3 13.29 -5.25 6.64
CA LYS A 3 14.41 -4.86 5.77
C LYS A 3 14.04 -5.16 4.33
N ILE A 4 14.08 -4.13 3.47
CA ILE A 4 13.78 -4.28 2.04
C ILE A 4 15.05 -4.05 1.22
N LYS A 5 15.39 -5.02 0.37
CA LYS A 5 16.49 -4.93 -0.59
C LYS A 5 15.95 -5.10 -2.01
N ILE A 6 16.37 -4.26 -2.91
CA ILE A 6 15.95 -4.22 -4.30
C ILE A 6 17.17 -4.41 -5.19
N GLU A 7 17.11 -5.41 -6.09
CA GLU A 7 18.20 -5.77 -6.98
C GLU A 7 17.75 -5.77 -8.44
N ASN A 8 18.35 -4.90 -9.23
CA ASN A 8 18.25 -4.84 -10.69
C ASN A 8 16.81 -4.86 -11.23
N ILE A 9 15.91 -4.13 -10.57
CA ILE A 9 14.49 -4.08 -10.96
C ILE A 9 14.32 -3.42 -12.32
N LYS A 10 13.67 -4.14 -13.22
CA LYS A 10 13.34 -3.70 -14.59
C LYS A 10 11.84 -3.73 -14.80
N LYS A 11 11.32 -2.73 -15.51
CA LYS A 11 9.93 -2.69 -15.94
C LYS A 11 9.76 -2.00 -17.26
N THR A 12 9.02 -2.64 -18.16
CA THR A 12 8.69 -2.14 -19.49
C THR A 12 7.20 -2.26 -19.72
N PHE A 13 6.54 -1.16 -20.03
CA PHE A 13 5.14 -1.17 -20.44
C PHE A 13 5.04 -1.33 -21.95
N ASN A 14 4.01 -2.05 -22.42
CA ASN A 14 3.75 -2.33 -23.82
C ASN A 14 4.96 -2.96 -24.58
N PRO A 15 5.57 -4.06 -24.06
CA PRO A 15 6.84 -4.59 -24.59
C PRO A 15 6.74 -5.04 -26.05
N ARG A 16 5.54 -5.37 -26.54
CA ARG A 16 5.29 -5.84 -27.92
C ARG A 16 4.80 -4.74 -28.86
N SER A 17 4.66 -3.50 -28.39
CA SER A 17 4.16 -2.36 -29.16
C SER A 17 5.31 -1.50 -29.68
N ARG A 18 5.03 -0.74 -30.78
CA ARG A 18 5.91 0.35 -31.21
C ARG A 18 6.09 1.42 -30.12
N ASN A 19 5.13 1.54 -29.20
CA ASN A 19 5.17 2.44 -28.05
C ASN A 19 5.75 1.78 -26.80
N LYS A 20 6.74 0.90 -26.96
CA LYS A 20 7.49 0.28 -25.87
C LYS A 20 8.13 1.34 -24.98
N ASN A 21 7.81 1.32 -23.70
CA ASN A 21 8.36 2.26 -22.72
C ASN A 21 9.02 1.50 -21.57
N GLN A 22 10.35 1.53 -21.52
CA GLN A 22 11.13 0.98 -20.42
C GLN A 22 11.25 2.03 -19.31
N VAL A 23 10.44 1.88 -18.26
CA VAL A 23 10.32 2.82 -17.14
C VAL A 23 11.40 2.58 -16.09
N LEU A 24 11.69 1.31 -15.76
CA LEU A 24 12.77 0.95 -14.84
C LEU A 24 13.85 0.16 -15.59
N LYS A 25 15.10 0.61 -15.49
CA LYS A 25 16.24 0.13 -16.30
C LYS A 25 17.27 -0.64 -15.49
N GLY A 26 16.88 -1.19 -14.33
CA GLY A 26 17.80 -1.92 -13.47
C GLY A 26 18.09 -1.14 -12.19
N VAL A 27 17.04 -0.84 -11.43
CA VAL A 27 17.13 -0.10 -10.17
C VAL A 27 17.57 -1.03 -9.04
N SER A 28 18.58 -0.62 -8.27
CA SER A 28 19.07 -1.37 -7.10
C SER A 28 19.34 -0.41 -5.94
N PHE A 29 18.84 -0.74 -4.77
CA PHE A 29 19.14 -0.07 -3.50
C PHE A 29 18.59 -0.86 -2.32
N ASP A 30 19.07 -0.53 -1.13
CA ASP A 30 18.57 -1.08 0.13
C ASP A 30 17.81 0.02 0.89
N LEU A 31 16.66 -0.33 1.46
CA LEU A 31 15.94 0.55 2.37
C LEU A 31 16.43 0.34 3.80
N PRO A 32 16.56 1.40 4.59
CA PRO A 32 16.89 1.29 6.00
C PRO A 32 15.78 0.54 6.76
N GLU A 33 16.17 -0.14 7.83
CA GLU A 33 15.21 -0.87 8.67
C GLU A 33 14.21 0.05 9.41
N LYS A 34 14.57 1.30 9.60
CA LYS A 34 13.79 2.34 10.27
C LYS A 34 14.00 3.68 9.60
N GLY A 35 12.99 4.54 9.70
CA GLY A 35 13.08 5.92 9.26
C GLY A 35 12.16 6.21 8.08
N LEU A 36 12.30 7.41 7.54
CA LEU A 36 11.57 7.90 6.38
C LEU A 36 12.48 7.89 5.16
N VAL A 37 12.02 7.27 4.08
CA VAL A 37 12.70 7.32 2.78
C VAL A 37 11.81 8.05 1.79
N ALA A 38 12.37 9.07 1.13
CA ALA A 38 11.67 9.83 0.10
C ALA A 38 12.27 9.55 -1.27
N ILE A 39 11.41 9.28 -2.26
CA ILE A 39 11.80 9.07 -3.66
C ILE A 39 11.47 10.32 -4.47
N PHE A 40 12.51 11.01 -4.95
CA PHE A 40 12.38 12.22 -5.75
C PHE A 40 12.67 11.95 -7.23
N GLY A 41 12.11 12.77 -8.10
CA GLY A 41 12.36 12.72 -9.54
C GLY A 41 11.28 13.42 -10.37
N LYS A 42 11.54 13.64 -11.64
CA LYS A 42 10.60 14.27 -12.59
C LYS A 42 9.32 13.43 -12.74
N SER A 43 8.22 14.06 -13.18
CA SER A 43 7.02 13.31 -13.55
C SER A 43 7.36 12.28 -14.63
N GLY A 44 6.77 11.08 -14.55
CA GLY A 44 7.05 9.99 -15.49
C GLY A 44 8.38 9.23 -15.27
N SER A 45 9.20 9.57 -14.27
CA SER A 45 10.48 8.88 -14.01
C SER A 45 10.34 7.48 -13.41
N GLY A 46 9.13 6.99 -13.19
CA GLY A 46 8.89 5.62 -12.69
C GLY A 46 8.76 5.48 -11.17
N LYS A 47 8.69 6.57 -10.39
CA LYS A 47 8.55 6.52 -8.92
C LYS A 47 7.35 5.69 -8.46
N THR A 48 6.17 5.98 -8.99
CA THR A 48 4.94 5.24 -8.67
C THR A 48 5.04 3.78 -9.11
N THR A 49 5.61 3.52 -10.29
CA THR A 49 5.87 2.15 -10.77
C THR A 49 6.77 1.38 -9.81
N LEU A 50 7.85 2.01 -9.35
CA LEU A 50 8.78 1.41 -8.40
C LEU A 50 8.09 1.11 -7.06
N LEU A 51 7.33 2.06 -6.50
CA LEU A 51 6.56 1.86 -5.27
C LEU A 51 5.53 0.74 -5.42
N ASN A 52 4.80 0.70 -6.54
CA ASN A 52 3.84 -0.37 -6.82
C ASN A 52 4.51 -1.74 -6.92
N ILE A 53 5.71 -1.81 -7.50
CA ILE A 53 6.47 -3.06 -7.58
C ILE A 53 6.98 -3.49 -6.20
N ILE A 54 7.52 -2.58 -5.39
CA ILE A 54 7.96 -2.86 -4.01
C ILE A 54 6.79 -3.39 -3.19
N GLY A 55 5.64 -2.76 -3.32
CA GLY A 55 4.43 -3.14 -2.60
C GLY A 55 3.65 -4.30 -3.21
N GLY A 56 4.10 -4.85 -4.34
CA GLY A 56 3.46 -5.99 -4.96
C GLY A 56 2.15 -5.72 -5.68
N LEU A 57 1.85 -4.46 -5.98
CA LEU A 57 0.70 -4.07 -6.80
C LEU A 57 1.00 -4.15 -8.31
N GLU A 58 2.28 -4.17 -8.68
CA GLU A 58 2.75 -4.30 -10.05
C GLU A 58 3.88 -5.34 -10.11
N ARG A 59 3.93 -6.13 -11.16
CA ARG A 59 4.98 -7.13 -11.35
C ARG A 59 6.16 -6.55 -12.11
N GLN A 60 7.38 -6.79 -11.63
CA GLN A 60 8.61 -6.49 -12.35
C GLN A 60 8.84 -7.46 -13.51
N ASP A 61 9.53 -7.00 -14.56
CA ASP A 61 9.96 -7.83 -15.69
C ASP A 61 11.30 -8.52 -15.43
N GLY A 62 12.09 -8.00 -14.48
CA GLY A 62 13.37 -8.58 -14.07
C GLY A 62 13.85 -7.99 -12.76
N GLY A 63 14.86 -8.62 -12.18
CA GLY A 63 15.38 -8.27 -10.87
C GLY A 63 14.72 -9.02 -9.73
N ARG A 64 15.09 -8.69 -8.49
CA ARG A 64 14.60 -9.35 -7.27
C ARG A 64 14.30 -8.34 -6.18
N ILE A 65 13.32 -8.66 -5.35
CA ILE A 65 13.00 -7.93 -4.13
C ILE A 65 13.10 -8.90 -2.98
N TYR A 66 13.78 -8.49 -1.94
CA TYR A 66 13.90 -9.24 -0.70
C TYR A 66 13.25 -8.44 0.42
N ILE A 67 12.43 -9.11 1.22
CA ILE A 67 11.84 -8.57 2.44
C ILE A 67 12.25 -9.50 3.58
N ASP A 68 12.95 -8.96 4.58
CA ASP A 68 13.54 -9.72 5.69
C ASP A 68 14.45 -10.87 5.23
N GLY A 69 15.18 -10.67 4.13
CA GLY A 69 16.07 -11.66 3.54
C GLY A 69 15.38 -12.70 2.64
N GLU A 70 14.05 -12.76 2.63
CA GLU A 70 13.30 -13.64 1.75
C GLU A 70 13.01 -12.99 0.38
N ASN A 71 13.30 -13.72 -0.71
CA ASN A 71 12.87 -13.29 -2.04
C ASN A 71 11.36 -13.39 -2.15
N VAL A 72 10.71 -12.27 -2.46
CA VAL A 72 9.24 -12.18 -2.51
C VAL A 72 8.62 -12.69 -3.82
N ALA A 73 9.42 -13.16 -4.79
CA ALA A 73 8.91 -13.68 -6.05
C ALA A 73 7.90 -14.83 -5.81
N GLY A 74 6.68 -14.64 -6.32
CA GLY A 74 5.59 -15.64 -6.18
C GLY A 74 4.88 -15.64 -4.82
N LYS A 75 5.31 -14.82 -3.84
CA LYS A 75 4.68 -14.72 -2.51
C LYS A 75 4.16 -13.30 -2.21
N VAL A 76 4.01 -12.49 -3.23
CA VAL A 76 3.79 -11.04 -3.09
C VAL A 76 2.54 -10.72 -2.28
N ASP A 77 1.42 -11.38 -2.54
CA ASP A 77 0.16 -11.11 -1.84
C ASP A 77 0.24 -11.42 -0.34
N LYS A 78 0.85 -12.54 0.03
CA LYS A 78 1.01 -12.92 1.43
C LYS A 78 1.87 -11.91 2.19
N ILE A 79 2.97 -11.45 1.58
CA ILE A 79 3.90 -10.50 2.20
C ILE A 79 3.28 -9.11 2.26
N ARG A 80 2.61 -8.68 1.19
CA ARG A 80 1.88 -7.41 1.15
C ARG A 80 0.88 -7.32 2.30
N ASN A 81 -0.01 -8.29 2.42
CA ASN A 81 -1.07 -8.27 3.43
C ASN A 81 -0.54 -8.29 4.87
N ALA A 82 0.64 -8.88 5.10
CA ALA A 82 1.21 -9.01 6.44
C ALA A 82 2.19 -7.88 6.83
N LYS A 83 2.85 -7.23 5.85
CA LYS A 83 4.03 -6.37 6.15
C LYS A 83 3.99 -4.99 5.50
N ILE A 84 3.09 -4.73 4.55
CA ILE A 84 3.07 -3.49 3.77
C ILE A 84 1.69 -2.87 3.80
N GLY A 85 1.59 -1.64 4.28
CA GLY A 85 0.42 -0.79 4.12
C GLY A 85 0.60 0.22 2.99
N PHE A 86 -0.47 0.50 2.26
CA PHE A 86 -0.50 1.49 1.19
C PHE A 86 -1.39 2.66 1.52
N ILE A 87 -0.89 3.87 1.28
CA ILE A 87 -1.69 5.07 1.25
C ILE A 87 -1.60 5.63 -0.16
N PHE A 88 -2.72 5.58 -0.88
CA PHE A 88 -2.79 6.10 -2.24
C PHE A 88 -3.02 7.61 -2.26
N GLN A 89 -2.53 8.25 -3.31
CA GLN A 89 -2.79 9.68 -3.56
C GLN A 89 -4.30 9.95 -3.72
N ASN A 90 -5.05 9.02 -4.32
CA ASN A 90 -6.50 9.03 -4.36
C ASN A 90 -7.03 8.10 -3.27
N TYR A 91 -7.85 8.62 -2.37
CA TYR A 91 -8.42 7.87 -1.25
C TYR A 91 -9.59 7.02 -1.75
N TYR A 92 -9.34 5.74 -1.93
CA TYR A 92 -10.35 4.76 -2.33
C TYR A 92 -11.03 4.21 -1.07
N LEU A 93 -12.10 4.87 -0.63
CA LEU A 93 -12.99 4.32 0.38
C LEU A 93 -14.13 3.56 -0.33
N GLU A 94 -14.55 2.47 0.27
CA GLU A 94 -15.63 1.65 -0.25
C GLU A 94 -16.93 2.47 -0.29
N ARG A 95 -17.58 2.52 -1.47
CA ARG A 95 -18.77 3.34 -1.68
C ARG A 95 -19.97 2.73 -0.98
N GLY A 96 -20.82 3.59 -0.40
CA GLY A 96 -22.03 3.17 0.28
C GLY A 96 -21.82 2.56 1.65
N CYS A 97 -20.57 2.32 2.05
CA CYS A 97 -20.24 1.80 3.37
C CYS A 97 -19.98 2.93 4.38
N THR A 98 -20.39 2.71 5.62
CA THR A 98 -20.00 3.53 6.75
C THR A 98 -18.53 3.31 7.09
N ILE A 99 -17.92 4.25 7.82
CA ILE A 99 -16.53 4.10 8.27
C ILE A 99 -16.36 2.84 9.13
N SER A 100 -17.33 2.54 10.00
CA SER A 100 -17.31 1.29 10.79
C SER A 100 -17.30 0.04 9.92
N GLU A 101 -18.08 0.00 8.85
CA GLU A 101 -18.09 -1.12 7.91
C GLU A 101 -16.78 -1.24 7.14
N ILE A 102 -16.21 -0.12 6.68
CA ILE A 102 -14.90 -0.10 6.01
C ILE A 102 -13.82 -0.67 6.91
N MET A 103 -13.77 -0.24 8.19
CA MET A 103 -12.80 -0.74 9.17
C MET A 103 -12.99 -2.23 9.44
N ARG A 104 -14.25 -2.69 9.62
CA ARG A 104 -14.56 -4.10 9.80
C ARG A 104 -14.11 -4.94 8.60
N ASN A 105 -14.43 -4.50 7.38
CA ASN A 105 -14.04 -5.19 6.16
C ASN A 105 -12.51 -5.31 6.04
N ALA A 106 -11.78 -4.24 6.34
CA ALA A 106 -10.32 -4.23 6.34
C ALA A 106 -9.74 -5.23 7.37
N MET A 107 -10.29 -5.29 8.57
CA MET A 107 -9.89 -6.23 9.62
C MET A 107 -10.17 -7.68 9.22
N HIS A 108 -11.32 -7.98 8.62
CA HIS A 108 -11.64 -9.32 8.09
C HIS A 108 -10.66 -9.74 7.00
N ILE A 109 -10.32 -8.86 6.07
CA ILE A 109 -9.31 -9.10 5.02
C ILE A 109 -7.94 -9.38 5.65
N ALA A 110 -7.61 -8.71 6.76
CA ALA A 110 -6.39 -8.94 7.52
C ALA A 110 -6.41 -10.25 8.33
N GLY A 111 -7.56 -10.96 8.37
CA GLY A 111 -7.70 -12.28 9.00
C GLY A 111 -8.26 -12.26 10.42
N PHE A 112 -8.70 -11.11 10.93
CA PHE A 112 -9.41 -11.03 12.22
C PHE A 112 -10.80 -11.64 12.10
N LYS A 113 -11.23 -12.38 13.11
CA LYS A 113 -12.52 -13.10 13.13
C LYS A 113 -13.40 -12.77 14.34
N ASP A 114 -12.80 -12.25 15.39
CA ASP A 114 -13.51 -11.86 16.61
C ASP A 114 -14.08 -10.46 16.45
N GLU A 115 -15.41 -10.34 16.43
CA GLU A 115 -16.10 -9.07 16.21
C GLU A 115 -15.82 -8.06 17.34
N GLY A 116 -15.71 -8.53 18.60
CA GLY A 116 -15.39 -7.66 19.72
C GLY A 116 -13.96 -7.09 19.63
N GLU A 117 -13.00 -7.91 19.17
CA GLU A 117 -11.64 -7.44 18.92
C GLU A 117 -11.60 -6.46 17.74
N ILE A 118 -12.34 -6.74 16.67
CA ILE A 118 -12.45 -5.87 15.49
C ILE A 118 -13.01 -4.51 15.90
N GLU A 119 -14.12 -4.47 16.63
CA GLU A 119 -14.74 -3.23 17.08
C GLU A 119 -13.78 -2.42 17.97
N ARG A 120 -13.19 -3.04 18.98
CA ARG A 120 -12.24 -2.40 19.89
C ARG A 120 -11.04 -1.80 19.16
N ARG A 121 -10.43 -2.56 18.22
CA ARG A 121 -9.29 -2.07 17.41
C ARG A 121 -9.70 -0.95 16.49
N SER A 122 -10.85 -1.07 15.84
CA SER A 122 -11.37 -0.02 14.95
C SER A 122 -11.57 1.28 15.69
N GLU A 123 -12.15 1.25 16.88
CA GLU A 123 -12.32 2.44 17.73
C GLU A 123 -10.98 3.05 18.15
N GLN A 124 -10.02 2.24 18.56
CA GLN A 124 -8.68 2.70 18.91
C GLN A 124 -8.00 3.43 17.75
N VAL A 125 -8.06 2.86 16.54
CA VAL A 125 -7.43 3.46 15.37
C VAL A 125 -8.16 4.74 14.93
N LEU A 126 -9.49 4.75 14.95
CA LEU A 126 -10.29 5.93 14.65
C LEU A 126 -10.01 7.08 15.62
N THR A 127 -9.80 6.77 16.89
CA THR A 127 -9.39 7.77 17.90
C THR A 127 -8.00 8.35 17.59
N LEU A 128 -7.03 7.50 17.22
CA LEU A 128 -5.68 7.95 16.85
C LEU A 128 -5.66 8.93 15.67
N VAL A 129 -6.59 8.80 14.73
CA VAL A 129 -6.69 9.68 13.56
C VAL A 129 -7.78 10.77 13.71
N ASP A 130 -8.35 10.93 14.91
CA ASP A 130 -9.40 11.92 15.22
C ASP A 130 -10.65 11.80 14.32
N MET A 131 -11.08 10.55 14.08
CA MET A 131 -12.21 10.23 13.21
C MET A 131 -13.34 9.46 13.90
N GLU A 132 -13.28 9.23 15.20
CA GLU A 132 -14.24 8.44 15.97
C GLU A 132 -15.69 8.95 15.81
N ARG A 133 -15.91 10.27 15.90
CA ARG A 133 -17.24 10.90 15.73
C ARG A 133 -17.86 10.69 14.34
N PHE A 134 -17.09 10.22 13.37
CA PHE A 134 -17.53 9.98 12.00
C PHE A 134 -17.81 8.51 11.72
N LYS A 135 -17.66 7.59 12.70
CA LYS A 135 -17.74 6.14 12.51
C LYS A 135 -19.01 5.67 11.78
N ASN A 136 -20.13 6.37 11.98
CA ASN A 136 -21.41 6.05 11.34
C ASN A 136 -21.68 6.83 10.04
N LYS A 137 -20.74 7.68 9.58
CA LYS A 137 -20.87 8.37 8.29
C LYS A 137 -20.41 7.50 7.14
N GLN A 138 -21.04 7.67 5.99
CA GLN A 138 -20.57 7.05 4.76
C GLN A 138 -19.27 7.70 4.28
N GLY A 139 -18.37 6.89 3.71
CA GLY A 139 -17.09 7.36 3.18
C GLY A 139 -17.23 8.47 2.14
N ASP A 140 -18.29 8.43 1.34
CA ASP A 140 -18.54 9.45 0.31
C ASP A 140 -18.84 10.84 0.88
N ALA A 141 -19.42 10.90 2.08
CA ALA A 141 -19.79 12.15 2.77
C ALA A 141 -18.62 12.84 3.48
N LEU A 142 -17.41 12.29 3.43
CA LEU A 142 -16.22 12.84 4.06
C LEU A 142 -15.51 13.87 3.17
N SER A 143 -14.90 14.89 3.80
CA SER A 143 -13.96 15.77 3.11
C SER A 143 -12.67 15.04 2.69
N GLY A 144 -11.88 15.60 1.77
CA GLY A 144 -10.61 15.00 1.32
C GLY A 144 -9.65 14.72 2.48
N GLY A 145 -9.49 15.65 3.42
CA GLY A 145 -8.64 15.45 4.58
C GLY A 145 -9.16 14.37 5.55
N GLN A 146 -10.49 14.23 5.69
CA GLN A 146 -11.09 13.16 6.46
C GLN A 146 -10.88 11.79 5.80
N LYS A 147 -11.05 11.71 4.47
CA LYS A 147 -10.74 10.50 3.69
C LYS A 147 -9.29 10.09 3.84
N GLN A 148 -8.38 11.06 3.83
CA GLN A 148 -6.96 10.80 4.05
C GLN A 148 -6.70 10.19 5.43
N ARG A 149 -7.32 10.72 6.49
CA ARG A 149 -7.19 10.20 7.85
C ARG A 149 -7.74 8.78 7.99
N ILE A 150 -8.88 8.48 7.35
CA ILE A 150 -9.41 7.10 7.32
C ILE A 150 -8.52 6.15 6.52
N SER A 151 -7.85 6.61 5.46
CA SER A 151 -6.89 5.77 4.72
C SER A 151 -5.60 5.48 5.49
N LEU A 152 -5.32 6.24 6.54
CA LEU A 152 -4.22 6.01 7.49
C LEU A 152 -4.63 5.02 8.60
N ALA A 153 -5.91 4.98 8.96
CA ALA A 153 -6.49 4.09 9.95
C ALA A 153 -6.53 2.63 9.47
#